data_16c0c386c31cce78783bcc073c3794c2
#
_entry.id   16c0c386c31cce78783bcc073c3794c2
#
_cell.length_a   1.000
_cell.length_b   1.000
_cell.length_c   1.000
_cell.angle_alpha   90.00
_cell.angle_beta   90.00
_cell.angle_gamma   90.00
#
_symmetry.space_group_name_H-M   'P 1'
#
loop_
_entity.id
_entity.type
_entity.pdbx_description
1 polymer ?
#
loop_
_entity_poly.entity_id
_entity_poly.type
_entity_poly.pdbx_seq_one_letter_code
_entity_poly.pdbx_strand_id
1 'polypeptide(L)'
;QVVAAVLLNCADATYVDEDGNWANVYGNRDVGIMAAKYDEFFHMYTDAQGIFREAPYFLAGVNSQSFLNFGVDPAGLEARVADTVYYQEIDGKEAMRVIYNPNIIHPWSHFSARATAAVIDFFTEALDAPNPIASSNQVWQWKEAFNFVGLVGFAIFVCAFGTMMLYTPTFESLRAAEVVQPAKVKDGKGKRWFWLSLIAGALFAMLIYRWILKTGTAMKVDQTEAMGLGLWSTLCGVFTILSMVIFYYCYGKKNGMDLAELGVKISLKKLGLSALLAAIVVVVSYGCIFVADYFFYADFRIWTLALKAFEAPILKYLPYGFLFVAYYVSNSVATNCFNYNNIGGKFNGIIVAVMAALPALVLPWIQYITYYSTGAMKWAGSAMHILWLFPIVLILFASTIMN
;
A
#
# COMPACT_ATOMS: atom_id res chain seq x y z
N GLN A 1 35.67 -13.30 7.41
CA GLN A 1 35.15 -11.95 7.65
C GLN A 1 34.53 -11.91 9.04
N VAL A 2 34.98 -11.02 9.93
CA VAL A 2 34.46 -10.89 11.30
C VAL A 2 33.42 -9.78 11.31
N VAL A 3 32.21 -10.07 11.75
CA VAL A 3 31.16 -9.09 11.95
C VAL A 3 31.32 -8.50 13.36
N ALA A 4 31.59 -7.20 13.46
CA ALA A 4 31.81 -6.50 14.73
C ALA A 4 30.51 -5.94 15.32
N ALA A 5 29.61 -5.46 14.45
CA ALA A 5 28.34 -4.83 14.85
C ALA A 5 27.16 -5.35 14.01
N VAL A 6 26.01 -5.52 14.62
CA VAL A 6 24.77 -5.96 13.97
C VAL A 6 23.59 -5.17 14.49
N LEU A 7 22.81 -4.59 13.58
CA LEU A 7 21.50 -4.03 13.91
C LEU A 7 20.41 -4.91 13.29
N LEU A 8 19.63 -5.56 14.13
CA LEU A 8 18.50 -6.41 13.72
C LEU A 8 17.27 -5.52 13.50
N ASN A 9 16.77 -5.52 12.28
CA ASN A 9 15.50 -4.87 11.96
C ASN A 9 14.50 -5.92 11.49
N CYS A 10 13.29 -5.88 12.01
CA CYS A 10 12.25 -6.87 11.70
C CYS A 10 12.65 -8.30 12.10
N ALA A 11 13.42 -8.43 13.13
CA ALA A 11 13.82 -9.73 13.70
C ALA A 11 13.99 -9.60 15.20
N ASP A 12 13.68 -10.67 15.91
CA ASP A 12 13.95 -10.81 17.33
C ASP A 12 15.34 -11.46 17.56
N ALA A 13 15.96 -11.14 18.66
CA ALA A 13 17.23 -11.74 19.04
C ALA A 13 16.99 -13.04 19.83
N THR A 14 17.79 -14.07 19.58
CA THR A 14 17.75 -15.33 20.32
C THR A 14 18.71 -15.28 21.48
N TYR A 15 18.29 -15.72 22.67
CA TYR A 15 19.09 -15.69 23.92
C TYR A 15 19.18 -17.03 24.62
N VAL A 16 18.77 -18.05 23.94
CA VAL A 16 18.85 -19.42 24.42
C VAL A 16 19.77 -20.24 23.51
N ASP A 17 20.51 -21.13 24.07
CA ASP A 17 21.30 -22.13 23.34
C ASP A 17 20.39 -23.23 22.77
N GLU A 18 21.00 -24.24 22.13
CA GLU A 18 20.29 -25.37 21.54
C GLU A 18 19.56 -26.22 22.61
N ASP A 19 19.99 -26.15 23.84
CA ASP A 19 19.40 -26.87 24.99
C ASP A 19 18.32 -26.03 25.70
N GLY A 20 18.08 -24.78 25.26
CA GLY A 20 17.09 -23.88 25.84
C GLY A 20 17.55 -23.12 27.08
N ASN A 21 18.86 -23.12 27.39
CA ASN A 21 19.39 -22.29 28.46
C ASN A 21 19.70 -20.89 28.01
N TRP A 22 19.58 -19.94 28.93
CA TRP A 22 19.94 -18.54 28.63
C TRP A 22 21.44 -18.46 28.25
N ALA A 23 21.69 -17.78 27.12
CA ALA A 23 23.06 -17.69 26.60
C ALA A 23 23.27 -16.38 25.83
N ASN A 24 24.48 -15.83 25.93
CA ASN A 24 24.90 -14.71 25.08
C ASN A 24 25.35 -15.22 23.70
N VAL A 25 24.43 -15.44 22.81
CA VAL A 25 24.69 -15.95 21.45
C VAL A 25 25.46 -14.97 20.55
N TYR A 26 25.54 -13.71 20.93
CA TYR A 26 26.25 -12.67 20.16
C TYR A 26 27.70 -12.44 20.63
N GLY A 27 28.08 -12.98 21.79
CA GLY A 27 29.40 -12.77 22.36
C GLY A 27 29.70 -11.29 22.60
N ASN A 28 30.92 -10.88 22.26
CA ASN A 28 31.41 -9.51 22.44
C ASN A 28 31.11 -8.56 21.25
N ARG A 29 30.13 -8.90 20.37
CA ARG A 29 29.70 -8.04 19.28
C ARG A 29 28.76 -6.95 19.79
N ASP A 30 28.77 -5.80 19.11
CA ASP A 30 27.80 -4.74 19.32
C ASP A 30 26.49 -5.08 18.59
N VAL A 31 25.40 -5.18 19.33
CA VAL A 31 24.12 -5.62 18.78
C VAL A 31 22.99 -4.70 19.21
N GLY A 32 22.24 -4.21 18.22
CA GLY A 32 21.01 -3.46 18.43
C GLY A 32 19.81 -4.16 17.84
N ILE A 33 18.63 -3.83 18.33
CA ILE A 33 17.34 -4.23 17.74
C ILE A 33 16.56 -2.97 17.43
N MET A 34 16.04 -2.88 16.19
CA MET A 34 15.04 -1.90 15.79
C MET A 34 13.67 -2.55 15.87
N ALA A 35 12.95 -2.32 16.96
CA ALA A 35 11.62 -2.85 17.20
C ALA A 35 10.57 -1.78 17.06
N ALA A 36 9.91 -1.68 15.90
CA ALA A 36 8.79 -0.77 15.75
C ALA A 36 7.68 -1.12 16.76
N LYS A 37 7.25 -0.15 17.57
CA LYS A 37 6.34 -0.41 18.70
C LYS A 37 5.01 -1.04 18.27
N TYR A 38 4.55 -0.71 17.07
CA TYR A 38 3.28 -1.23 16.51
C TYR A 38 3.55 -2.07 15.26
N ASP A 39 4.64 -2.87 15.28
CA ASP A 39 4.95 -3.79 14.19
C ASP A 39 3.83 -4.83 14.07
N GLU A 40 3.37 -5.08 12.84
CA GLU A 40 2.27 -5.99 12.56
C GLU A 40 2.74 -7.43 12.31
N PHE A 41 4.05 -7.66 12.19
CA PHE A 41 4.62 -8.93 11.73
C PHE A 41 5.69 -9.49 12.64
N PHE A 42 6.37 -8.63 13.40
CA PHE A 42 7.53 -8.97 14.20
C PHE A 42 7.37 -8.52 15.64
N HIS A 43 8.27 -8.96 16.52
CA HIS A 43 8.34 -8.54 17.92
C HIS A 43 7.14 -8.96 18.78
N MET A 44 6.41 -9.99 18.34
CA MET A 44 5.35 -10.63 19.13
C MET A 44 5.93 -11.82 19.87
N TYR A 45 5.36 -12.14 21.03
CA TYR A 45 5.80 -13.29 21.82
C TYR A 45 4.66 -13.90 22.62
N THR A 46 4.89 -15.11 23.14
CA THR A 46 4.00 -15.73 24.13
C THR A 46 4.67 -15.63 25.49
N ASP A 47 3.98 -15.05 26.47
CA ASP A 47 4.52 -14.89 27.82
C ASP A 47 4.54 -16.21 28.61
N ALA A 48 5.12 -16.19 29.81
CA ALA A 48 5.25 -17.36 30.68
C ALA A 48 3.89 -17.96 31.09
N GLN A 49 2.80 -17.21 30.98
CA GLN A 49 1.43 -17.64 31.25
C GLN A 49 0.76 -18.23 30.00
N GLY A 50 1.46 -18.32 28.87
CA GLY A 50 0.91 -18.78 27.60
C GLY A 50 0.05 -17.76 26.87
N ILE A 51 0.09 -16.48 27.29
CA ILE A 51 -0.68 -15.40 26.67
C ILE A 51 0.12 -14.78 25.52
N PHE A 52 -0.47 -14.75 24.33
CA PHE A 52 0.11 -14.06 23.17
C PHE A 52 0.14 -12.55 23.40
N ARG A 53 1.32 -11.95 23.18
CA ARG A 53 1.58 -10.51 23.32
C ARG A 53 1.95 -9.92 21.97
N GLU A 54 1.28 -8.86 21.58
CA GLU A 54 1.55 -8.08 20.38
C GLU A 54 2.80 -7.19 20.56
N ALA A 55 3.37 -6.69 19.47
CA ALA A 55 4.61 -5.89 19.46
C ALA A 55 4.68 -4.72 20.46
N PRO A 56 3.62 -3.99 20.82
CA PRO A 56 3.69 -2.95 21.86
C PRO A 56 4.22 -3.43 23.22
N TYR A 57 4.15 -4.71 23.49
CA TYR A 57 4.60 -5.33 24.75
C TYR A 57 5.99 -5.98 24.64
N PHE A 58 6.64 -5.92 23.46
CA PHE A 58 7.90 -6.61 23.17
C PHE A 58 8.98 -6.36 24.24
N LEU A 59 9.17 -5.09 24.65
CA LEU A 59 10.20 -4.73 25.60
C LEU A 59 10.02 -5.39 26.99
N ALA A 60 8.78 -5.72 27.37
CA ALA A 60 8.49 -6.41 28.63
C ALA A 60 8.72 -7.95 28.54
N GLY A 61 8.99 -8.46 27.35
CA GLY A 61 9.23 -9.88 27.11
C GLY A 61 10.56 -10.35 27.71
N VAL A 62 10.57 -11.59 28.19
CA VAL A 62 11.77 -12.17 28.81
C VAL A 62 12.96 -12.21 27.85
N ASN A 63 12.72 -12.47 26.55
CA ASN A 63 13.75 -12.44 25.53
C ASN A 63 14.38 -11.04 25.39
N SER A 64 13.58 -10.00 25.28
CA SER A 64 14.06 -8.63 25.16
C SER A 64 14.86 -8.21 26.38
N GLN A 65 14.39 -8.58 27.58
CA GLN A 65 15.10 -8.31 28.82
C GLN A 65 16.39 -9.11 28.95
N SER A 66 16.39 -10.39 28.55
CA SER A 66 17.61 -11.21 28.51
C SER A 66 18.62 -10.63 27.51
N PHE A 67 18.18 -10.21 26.32
CA PHE A 67 19.04 -9.55 25.33
C PHE A 67 19.71 -8.30 25.89
N LEU A 68 18.95 -7.40 26.46
CA LEU A 68 19.50 -6.19 27.05
C LEU A 68 20.48 -6.53 28.21
N ASN A 69 20.30 -7.65 28.89
CA ASN A 69 21.16 -8.16 29.96
C ASN A 69 22.24 -9.17 29.46
N PHE A 70 22.59 -9.11 28.16
CA PHE A 70 23.67 -9.91 27.57
C PHE A 70 23.48 -11.43 27.67
N GLY A 71 22.25 -11.91 27.62
CA GLY A 71 21.89 -13.33 27.55
C GLY A 71 21.78 -14.03 28.89
N VAL A 72 21.63 -13.29 29.99
CA VAL A 72 21.33 -13.89 31.29
C VAL A 72 19.84 -13.97 31.56
N ASP A 73 19.43 -14.83 32.50
CA ASP A 73 18.05 -14.88 32.97
C ASP A 73 17.62 -13.52 33.53
N PRO A 74 16.62 -12.89 33.00
CA PRO A 74 16.19 -11.59 33.49
C PRO A 74 15.37 -11.66 34.78
N ALA A 75 15.04 -12.84 35.27
CA ALA A 75 14.24 -13.01 36.47
C ALA A 75 14.91 -12.37 37.70
N GLY A 76 14.18 -11.43 38.34
CA GLY A 76 14.68 -10.72 39.50
C GLY A 76 15.65 -9.56 39.22
N LEU A 77 15.98 -9.30 37.97
CA LEU A 77 16.75 -8.12 37.57
C LEU A 77 15.84 -6.90 37.41
N GLU A 78 16.43 -5.72 37.55
CA GLU A 78 15.74 -4.46 37.20
C GLU A 78 15.50 -4.43 35.69
N ALA A 79 14.25 -4.08 35.30
CA ALA A 79 13.87 -4.02 33.90
C ALA A 79 14.62 -2.91 33.16
N ARG A 80 15.31 -3.29 32.09
CA ARG A 80 15.99 -2.36 31.19
C ARG A 80 15.01 -1.69 30.22
N VAL A 81 15.32 -0.47 29.84
CA VAL A 81 14.43 0.38 29.03
C VAL A 81 14.93 0.51 27.59
N ALA A 82 14.01 0.82 26.68
CA ALA A 82 14.34 1.09 25.29
C ALA A 82 15.11 2.41 25.12
N ASP A 83 15.72 2.59 23.95
CA ASP A 83 16.47 3.77 23.53
C ASP A 83 17.64 4.11 24.50
N THR A 84 18.12 3.11 25.24
CA THR A 84 19.25 3.19 26.17
C THR A 84 20.29 2.17 25.80
N VAL A 85 21.53 2.61 25.67
CA VAL A 85 22.67 1.74 25.38
C VAL A 85 23.21 1.15 26.70
N TYR A 86 23.41 -0.16 26.71
CA TYR A 86 23.97 -0.91 27.82
C TYR A 86 25.29 -1.54 27.39
N TYR A 87 26.29 -1.47 28.28
CA TYR A 87 27.63 -2.00 28.02
C TYR A 87 27.99 -3.09 29.01
N GLN A 88 28.77 -4.06 28.54
CA GLN A 88 29.36 -5.10 29.36
C GLN A 88 30.69 -5.54 28.75
N GLU A 89 31.71 -5.72 29.58
CA GLU A 89 32.96 -6.30 29.13
C GLU A 89 32.79 -7.82 28.98
N ILE A 90 33.14 -8.33 27.77
CA ILE A 90 33.05 -9.75 27.40
C ILE A 90 34.32 -10.09 26.65
N ASP A 91 35.08 -11.07 27.18
CA ASP A 91 36.34 -11.51 26.60
C ASP A 91 37.35 -10.37 26.31
N GLY A 92 37.43 -9.40 27.23
CA GLY A 92 38.35 -8.27 27.12
C GLY A 92 37.93 -7.19 26.09
N LYS A 93 36.70 -7.25 25.62
CA LYS A 93 36.10 -6.21 24.76
C LYS A 93 34.78 -5.71 25.38
N GLU A 94 34.60 -4.42 25.39
CA GLU A 94 33.31 -3.82 25.73
C GLU A 94 32.30 -4.10 24.61
N ALA A 95 31.20 -4.76 24.94
CA ALA A 95 30.10 -5.08 24.05
C ALA A 95 28.88 -4.21 24.35
N MET A 96 28.13 -3.84 23.32
CA MET A 96 26.97 -2.95 23.39
C MET A 96 25.66 -3.73 23.12
N ARG A 97 24.60 -3.40 23.88
CA ARG A 97 23.22 -3.84 23.63
C ARG A 97 22.27 -2.66 23.70
N VAL A 98 21.35 -2.58 22.73
CA VAL A 98 20.30 -1.57 22.70
C VAL A 98 19.04 -2.08 21.98
N ILE A 99 17.87 -1.70 22.46
CA ILE A 99 16.61 -1.86 21.72
C ILE A 99 16.06 -0.46 21.45
N TYR A 100 15.97 -0.09 20.19
CA TYR A 100 15.26 1.09 19.74
C TYR A 100 13.79 0.74 19.53
N ASN A 101 12.87 1.49 20.18
CA ASN A 101 11.44 1.20 20.11
C ASN A 101 10.63 2.43 19.66
N PRO A 102 10.80 2.86 18.39
CA PRO A 102 10.08 4.00 17.87
C PRO A 102 8.58 3.72 17.76
N ASN A 103 7.78 4.76 18.00
CA ASN A 103 6.31 4.69 18.00
C ASN A 103 5.76 4.72 16.57
N ILE A 104 6.07 3.68 15.77
CA ILE A 104 5.72 3.52 14.36
C ILE A 104 5.19 2.11 14.09
N ILE A 105 4.57 1.93 12.92
CA ILE A 105 4.18 0.64 12.34
C ILE A 105 5.29 0.12 11.43
N HIS A 106 5.26 -1.16 11.08
CA HIS A 106 6.28 -1.82 10.27
C HIS A 106 6.67 -1.04 8.99
N PRO A 107 5.75 -0.59 8.12
CA PRO A 107 6.12 0.11 6.88
C PRO A 107 6.84 1.45 7.09
N TRP A 108 6.77 2.03 8.27
CA TRP A 108 7.48 3.27 8.60
C TRP A 108 8.91 3.05 9.08
N SER A 109 9.35 1.80 9.32
CA SER A 109 10.72 1.52 9.73
C SER A 109 11.77 2.06 8.74
N HIS A 110 11.42 2.12 7.46
CA HIS A 110 12.30 2.63 6.40
C HIS A 110 12.04 4.10 6.01
N PHE A 111 11.00 4.73 6.56
CA PHE A 111 10.55 6.09 6.19
C PHE A 111 10.36 6.99 7.42
N SER A 112 11.03 6.68 8.52
CA SER A 112 10.96 7.44 9.76
C SER A 112 12.30 8.09 10.07
N ALA A 113 12.30 9.42 10.25
CA ALA A 113 13.50 10.14 10.66
C ALA A 113 14.06 9.61 12.00
N ARG A 114 13.18 9.20 12.94
CA ARG A 114 13.58 8.61 14.22
C ARG A 114 14.24 7.24 14.04
N ALA A 115 13.66 6.37 13.21
CA ALA A 115 14.26 5.07 12.94
C ALA A 115 15.60 5.21 12.20
N THR A 116 15.68 6.11 11.21
CA THR A 116 16.92 6.40 10.51
C THR A 116 17.99 6.97 11.46
N ALA A 117 17.62 7.88 12.37
CA ALA A 117 18.53 8.42 13.38
C ALA A 117 19.09 7.29 14.26
N ALA A 118 18.24 6.40 14.76
CA ALA A 118 18.67 5.28 15.60
C ALA A 118 19.65 4.35 14.87
N VAL A 119 19.46 4.10 13.57
CA VAL A 119 20.43 3.33 12.76
C VAL A 119 21.78 4.05 12.68
N ILE A 120 21.77 5.37 12.42
CA ILE A 120 22.99 6.18 12.33
C ILE A 120 23.71 6.23 13.68
N ASP A 121 22.99 6.49 14.77
CA ASP A 121 23.55 6.57 16.12
C ASP A 121 24.17 5.24 16.52
N PHE A 122 23.47 4.11 16.26
CA PHE A 122 24.00 2.77 16.56
C PHE A 122 25.34 2.51 15.83
N PHE A 123 25.40 2.70 14.52
CA PHE A 123 26.63 2.42 13.78
C PHE A 123 27.73 3.46 14.01
N THR A 124 27.38 4.69 14.33
CA THR A 124 28.34 5.74 14.72
C THR A 124 29.08 5.30 15.98
N GLU A 125 28.37 4.78 16.97
CA GLU A 125 28.91 4.32 18.23
C GLU A 125 29.65 2.97 18.08
N ALA A 126 28.99 1.97 17.51
CA ALA A 126 29.55 0.62 17.38
C ALA A 126 30.82 0.54 16.52
N LEU A 127 31.04 1.50 15.61
CA LEU A 127 32.18 1.52 14.70
C LEU A 127 33.18 2.65 15.02
N ASP A 128 32.96 3.39 16.11
CA ASP A 128 33.80 4.54 16.50
C ASP A 128 34.07 5.47 15.31
N ALA A 129 32.98 5.97 14.72
CA ALA A 129 33.04 6.72 13.47
C ALA A 129 33.92 7.97 13.62
N PRO A 130 35.02 8.13 12.83
CA PRO A 130 36.00 9.18 13.06
C PRO A 130 35.50 10.60 12.81
N ASN A 131 34.46 10.75 11.98
CA ASN A 131 33.82 12.03 11.65
C ASN A 131 32.30 11.87 11.66
N PRO A 132 31.67 11.73 12.82
CA PRO A 132 30.24 11.49 12.89
C PRO A 132 29.45 12.72 12.42
N ILE A 133 28.48 12.46 11.55
CA ILE A 133 27.46 13.43 11.16
C ILE A 133 26.27 13.25 12.11
N ALA A 134 25.72 14.35 12.64
CA ALA A 134 24.55 14.27 13.50
C ALA A 134 23.43 13.47 12.84
N SER A 135 22.85 12.51 13.54
CA SER A 135 21.80 11.61 13.02
C SER A 135 20.53 12.34 12.60
N SER A 136 20.35 13.57 13.08
CA SER A 136 19.28 14.49 12.65
C SER A 136 19.53 15.12 11.26
N ASN A 137 20.77 15.10 10.75
CA ASN A 137 21.13 15.69 9.45
C ASN A 137 20.82 14.70 8.32
N GLN A 138 19.55 14.52 8.05
CA GLN A 138 19.03 13.56 7.06
C GLN A 138 18.55 14.30 5.81
N VAL A 139 18.87 13.74 4.64
CA VAL A 139 18.54 14.33 3.33
C VAL A 139 17.65 13.41 2.47
N TRP A 140 17.36 12.19 2.90
CA TRP A 140 16.56 11.23 2.14
C TRP A 140 15.13 11.74 1.85
N GLN A 141 14.58 12.60 2.70
CA GLN A 141 13.26 13.20 2.53
C GLN A 141 13.16 14.00 1.21
N TRP A 142 14.25 14.62 0.77
CA TRP A 142 14.29 15.33 -0.50
C TRP A 142 14.12 14.37 -1.68
N LYS A 143 14.77 13.19 -1.63
CA LYS A 143 14.58 12.16 -2.65
C LYS A 143 13.10 11.74 -2.72
N GLU A 144 12.47 11.47 -1.57
CA GLU A 144 11.05 11.09 -1.53
C GLU A 144 10.15 12.22 -2.06
N ALA A 145 10.44 13.48 -1.72
CA ALA A 145 9.69 14.63 -2.22
C ALA A 145 9.80 14.76 -3.75
N PHE A 146 10.99 14.61 -4.33
CA PHE A 146 11.20 14.66 -5.78
C PHE A 146 10.61 13.44 -6.49
N ASN A 147 10.68 12.26 -5.91
CA ASN A 147 10.02 11.07 -6.43
C ASN A 147 8.50 11.24 -6.48
N PHE A 148 7.92 11.88 -5.46
CA PHE A 148 6.49 12.23 -5.45
C PHE A 148 6.13 13.24 -6.55
N VAL A 149 6.93 14.30 -6.73
CA VAL A 149 6.75 15.26 -7.85
C VAL A 149 6.83 14.52 -9.19
N GLY A 150 7.78 13.59 -9.32
CA GLY A 150 7.89 12.72 -10.49
C GLY A 150 6.65 11.86 -10.71
N LEU A 151 6.09 11.27 -9.64
CA LEU A 151 4.85 10.48 -9.71
C LEU A 151 3.66 11.31 -10.20
N VAL A 152 3.50 12.54 -9.70
CA VAL A 152 2.46 13.48 -10.17
C VAL A 152 2.69 13.86 -11.64
N GLY A 153 3.93 14.17 -12.01
CA GLY A 153 4.31 14.46 -13.40
C GLY A 153 4.02 13.28 -14.33
N PHE A 154 4.30 12.06 -13.87
CA PHE A 154 3.97 10.84 -14.62
C PHE A 154 2.46 10.67 -14.85
N ALA A 155 1.64 10.91 -13.84
CA ALA A 155 0.19 10.86 -13.98
C ALA A 155 -0.33 11.92 -14.98
N ILE A 156 0.21 13.14 -14.92
CA ILE A 156 -0.10 14.20 -15.89
C ILE A 156 0.34 13.79 -17.30
N PHE A 157 1.54 13.21 -17.44
CA PHE A 157 2.06 12.71 -18.71
C PHE A 157 1.13 11.66 -19.34
N VAL A 158 0.68 10.66 -18.57
CA VAL A 158 -0.23 9.62 -19.07
C VAL A 158 -1.52 10.23 -19.65
N CYS A 159 -2.13 11.17 -18.92
CA CYS A 159 -3.35 11.86 -19.38
C CYS A 159 -3.09 12.73 -20.61
N ALA A 160 -2.02 13.54 -20.58
CA ALA A 160 -1.69 14.46 -21.67
C ALA A 160 -1.30 13.70 -22.94
N PHE A 161 -0.49 12.64 -22.81
CA PHE A 161 -0.08 11.81 -23.94
C PHE A 161 -1.27 11.09 -24.57
N GLY A 162 -2.14 10.47 -23.76
CA GLY A 162 -3.37 9.84 -24.25
C GLY A 162 -4.27 10.84 -24.97
N THR A 163 -4.45 12.04 -24.41
CA THR A 163 -5.21 13.12 -25.03
C THR A 163 -4.59 13.59 -26.34
N MET A 164 -3.25 13.79 -26.36
CA MET A 164 -2.54 14.18 -27.58
C MET A 164 -2.73 13.15 -28.72
N MET A 165 -2.67 11.87 -28.40
CA MET A 165 -2.88 10.80 -29.38
C MET A 165 -4.26 10.83 -30.04
N LEU A 166 -5.30 11.29 -29.33
CA LEU A 166 -6.65 11.45 -29.88
C LEU A 166 -6.73 12.53 -30.98
N TYR A 167 -5.73 13.40 -31.10
CA TYR A 167 -5.66 14.40 -32.18
C TYR A 167 -4.87 13.92 -33.41
N THR A 168 -4.35 12.67 -33.37
CA THR A 168 -3.71 12.09 -34.54
C THR A 168 -4.76 11.50 -35.52
N PRO A 169 -4.45 11.44 -36.86
CA PRO A 169 -5.39 10.92 -37.85
C PRO A 169 -5.91 9.50 -37.56
N THR A 170 -5.08 8.68 -36.90
CA THR A 170 -5.44 7.28 -36.54
C THR A 170 -6.56 7.23 -35.51
N PHE A 171 -6.57 8.15 -34.54
CA PHE A 171 -7.45 8.10 -33.36
C PHE A 171 -8.52 9.20 -33.33
N GLU A 172 -8.50 10.14 -34.29
CA GLU A 172 -9.47 11.25 -34.31
C GLU A 172 -10.93 10.77 -34.31
N SER A 173 -11.20 9.60 -34.92
CA SER A 173 -12.55 9.00 -34.95
C SER A 173 -13.05 8.56 -33.56
N LEU A 174 -12.17 8.46 -32.56
CA LEU A 174 -12.54 8.18 -31.17
C LEU A 174 -13.08 9.42 -30.46
N ARG A 175 -12.75 10.61 -30.94
CA ARG A 175 -13.26 11.87 -30.37
C ARG A 175 -14.75 11.99 -30.67
N ALA A 176 -15.49 12.43 -29.68
CA ALA A 176 -16.89 12.84 -29.89
C ALA A 176 -16.93 14.15 -30.66
N ALA A 177 -17.85 14.27 -31.65
CA ALA A 177 -18.07 15.51 -32.40
C ALA A 177 -18.60 16.61 -31.49
N GLU A 178 -19.42 16.23 -30.50
CA GLU A 178 -19.99 17.11 -29.49
C GLU A 178 -19.64 16.55 -28.10
N VAL A 179 -19.64 17.39 -27.07
CA VAL A 179 -19.45 16.99 -25.70
C VAL A 179 -20.56 16.01 -25.34
N VAL A 180 -20.16 14.78 -24.98
CA VAL A 180 -21.10 13.74 -24.51
C VAL A 180 -21.81 14.28 -23.26
N GLN A 181 -23.13 14.37 -23.35
CA GLN A 181 -23.91 14.81 -22.20
C GLN A 181 -24.08 13.65 -21.22
N PRO A 182 -23.77 13.88 -19.95
CA PRO A 182 -24.00 12.84 -18.92
C PRO A 182 -25.49 12.52 -18.84
N ALA A 183 -25.79 11.32 -18.35
CA ALA A 183 -27.16 10.89 -18.14
C ALA A 183 -27.93 11.89 -17.29
N LYS A 184 -28.95 12.54 -17.90
CA LYS A 184 -29.76 13.57 -17.21
C LYS A 184 -30.57 12.93 -16.10
N VAL A 185 -30.13 13.11 -14.86
CA VAL A 185 -30.92 12.79 -13.69
C VAL A 185 -31.91 13.92 -13.44
N LYS A 186 -33.16 13.72 -13.84
CA LYS A 186 -34.19 14.78 -13.89
C LYS A 186 -34.84 15.08 -12.52
N ASP A 187 -34.79 14.15 -11.58
CA ASP A 187 -35.57 14.25 -10.35
C ASP A 187 -34.83 13.68 -9.10
N GLY A 188 -35.46 13.83 -7.94
CA GLY A 188 -34.92 13.32 -6.68
C GLY A 188 -34.78 11.79 -6.63
N LYS A 189 -35.51 11.03 -7.46
CA LYS A 189 -35.40 9.57 -7.53
C LYS A 189 -34.10 9.15 -8.19
N GLY A 190 -33.73 9.80 -9.29
CA GLY A 190 -32.44 9.53 -9.95
C GLY A 190 -31.25 9.93 -9.08
N LYS A 191 -31.32 11.06 -8.35
CA LYS A 191 -30.29 11.45 -7.37
C LYS A 191 -30.13 10.41 -6.24
N ARG A 192 -31.24 9.83 -5.75
CA ARG A 192 -31.18 8.74 -4.76
C ARG A 192 -30.51 7.49 -5.32
N TRP A 193 -30.80 7.09 -6.54
CA TRP A 193 -30.13 5.98 -7.22
C TRP A 193 -28.62 6.17 -7.27
N PHE A 194 -28.17 7.37 -7.61
CA PHE A 194 -26.74 7.71 -7.62
C PHE A 194 -26.09 7.47 -6.25
N TRP A 195 -26.60 8.14 -5.21
CA TRP A 195 -26.02 8.03 -3.87
C TRP A 195 -26.09 6.60 -3.31
N LEU A 196 -27.19 5.91 -3.53
CA LEU A 196 -27.33 4.51 -3.10
C LEU A 196 -26.33 3.61 -3.81
N SER A 197 -26.10 3.80 -5.10
CA SER A 197 -25.12 3.00 -5.86
C SER A 197 -23.69 3.25 -5.36
N LEU A 198 -23.30 4.51 -5.10
CA LEU A 198 -21.99 4.83 -4.53
C LEU A 198 -21.79 4.22 -3.15
N ILE A 199 -22.76 4.41 -2.25
CA ILE A 199 -22.68 3.89 -0.87
C ILE A 199 -22.68 2.35 -0.89
N ALA A 200 -23.57 1.74 -1.66
CA ALA A 200 -23.65 0.28 -1.77
C ALA A 200 -22.37 -0.32 -2.36
N GLY A 201 -21.79 0.33 -3.37
CA GLY A 201 -20.50 -0.09 -3.96
C GLY A 201 -19.35 -0.01 -2.96
N ALA A 202 -19.26 1.09 -2.21
CA ALA A 202 -18.25 1.25 -1.17
C ALA A 202 -18.41 0.22 -0.05
N LEU A 203 -19.64 -0.01 0.44
CA LEU A 203 -19.92 -1.03 1.45
C LEU A 203 -19.63 -2.44 0.95
N PHE A 204 -20.04 -2.77 -0.27
CA PHE A 204 -19.75 -4.06 -0.89
C PHE A 204 -18.25 -4.31 -0.95
N ALA A 205 -17.48 -3.38 -1.51
CA ALA A 205 -16.03 -3.49 -1.62
C ALA A 205 -15.35 -3.68 -0.24
N MET A 206 -15.79 -2.93 0.78
CA MET A 206 -15.27 -3.03 2.14
C MET A 206 -15.57 -4.38 2.79
N LEU A 207 -16.81 -4.86 2.67
CA LEU A 207 -17.26 -6.07 3.35
C LEU A 207 -16.62 -7.34 2.79
N ILE A 208 -16.45 -7.41 1.46
CA ILE A 208 -15.90 -8.61 0.81
C ILE A 208 -14.35 -8.64 0.84
N TYR A 209 -13.67 -7.50 1.02
CA TYR A 209 -12.22 -7.38 0.85
C TYR A 209 -11.44 -8.48 1.56
N ARG A 210 -11.52 -8.55 2.88
CA ARG A 210 -10.73 -9.47 3.68
C ARG A 210 -11.01 -10.94 3.38
N TRP A 211 -12.27 -11.26 3.08
CA TRP A 211 -12.67 -12.62 2.72
C TRP A 211 -12.09 -13.03 1.37
N ILE A 212 -12.20 -12.17 0.36
CA ILE A 212 -11.67 -12.43 -0.97
C ILE A 212 -10.15 -12.51 -0.97
N LEU A 213 -9.46 -11.63 -0.22
CA LEU A 213 -8.00 -11.70 -0.11
C LEU A 213 -7.55 -13.03 0.51
N LYS A 214 -8.18 -13.49 1.59
CA LYS A 214 -7.91 -14.80 2.17
C LYS A 214 -8.16 -15.94 1.18
N THR A 215 -9.19 -15.84 0.36
CA THR A 215 -9.47 -16.85 -0.68
C THR A 215 -8.37 -16.83 -1.74
N GLY A 216 -7.96 -15.65 -2.21
CA GLY A 216 -6.88 -15.50 -3.20
C GLY A 216 -5.53 -16.03 -2.72
N THR A 217 -5.16 -15.68 -1.47
CA THR A 217 -3.90 -16.16 -0.87
C THR A 217 -3.89 -17.66 -0.54
N ALA A 218 -5.07 -18.30 -0.44
CA ALA A 218 -5.19 -19.75 -0.32
C ALA A 218 -5.05 -20.50 -1.65
N MET A 219 -5.06 -19.81 -2.78
CA MET A 219 -4.91 -20.41 -4.10
C MET A 219 -3.44 -20.79 -4.36
N LYS A 220 -3.23 -21.91 -5.04
CA LYS A 220 -1.89 -22.37 -5.45
C LYS A 220 -1.46 -21.67 -6.75
N VAL A 221 -1.13 -20.40 -6.66
CA VAL A 221 -0.67 -19.56 -7.77
C VAL A 221 0.62 -18.82 -7.37
N ASP A 222 1.40 -18.39 -8.37
CA ASP A 222 2.69 -17.75 -8.11
C ASP A 222 2.58 -16.38 -7.41
N GLN A 223 1.47 -15.66 -7.63
CA GLN A 223 1.22 -14.32 -7.10
C GLN A 223 -0.13 -14.30 -6.37
N THR A 224 -0.13 -14.81 -5.16
CA THR A 224 -1.34 -15.00 -4.36
C THR A 224 -2.03 -13.68 -4.02
N GLU A 225 -1.26 -12.63 -3.70
CA GLU A 225 -1.75 -11.30 -3.39
C GLU A 225 -2.36 -10.64 -4.63
N ALA A 226 -1.70 -10.73 -5.78
CA ALA A 226 -2.22 -10.22 -7.04
C ALA A 226 -3.52 -10.94 -7.44
N MET A 227 -3.61 -12.25 -7.17
CA MET A 227 -4.85 -13.03 -7.37
C MET A 227 -5.95 -12.51 -6.43
N GLY A 228 -5.69 -12.37 -5.16
CA GLY A 228 -6.66 -11.87 -4.18
C GLY A 228 -7.19 -10.47 -4.52
N LEU A 229 -6.27 -9.53 -4.81
CA LEU A 229 -6.62 -8.18 -5.25
C LEU A 229 -7.38 -8.16 -6.58
N GLY A 230 -6.95 -8.98 -7.53
CA GLY A 230 -7.60 -9.11 -8.83
C GLY A 230 -9.02 -9.66 -8.72
N LEU A 231 -9.25 -10.68 -7.89
CA LEU A 231 -10.59 -11.22 -7.62
C LEU A 231 -11.48 -10.18 -6.95
N TRP A 232 -10.95 -9.44 -5.95
CA TRP A 232 -11.67 -8.35 -5.33
C TRP A 232 -12.06 -7.27 -6.35
N SER A 233 -11.11 -6.85 -7.19
CA SER A 233 -11.33 -5.89 -8.28
C SER A 233 -12.40 -6.40 -9.25
N THR A 234 -12.32 -7.66 -9.70
CA THR A 234 -13.30 -8.27 -10.60
C THR A 234 -14.70 -8.23 -10.00
N LEU A 235 -14.86 -8.62 -8.72
CA LEU A 235 -16.18 -8.62 -8.07
C LEU A 235 -16.74 -7.22 -7.90
N CYS A 236 -15.91 -6.23 -7.57
CA CYS A 236 -16.31 -4.82 -7.54
C CYS A 236 -16.74 -4.33 -8.93
N GLY A 237 -16.05 -4.76 -9.99
CA GLY A 237 -16.43 -4.45 -11.37
C GLY A 237 -17.77 -5.07 -11.77
N VAL A 238 -17.98 -6.33 -11.43
CA VAL A 238 -19.27 -7.02 -11.65
C VAL A 238 -20.40 -6.32 -10.89
N PHE A 239 -20.16 -5.94 -9.63
CA PHE A 239 -21.14 -5.17 -8.84
C PHE A 239 -21.49 -3.85 -9.52
N THR A 240 -20.50 -3.14 -10.03
CA THR A 240 -20.70 -1.86 -10.75
C THR A 240 -21.52 -2.06 -12.02
N ILE A 241 -21.22 -3.10 -12.82
CA ILE A 241 -22.01 -3.45 -14.03
C ILE A 241 -23.46 -3.75 -13.65
N LEU A 242 -23.69 -4.59 -12.65
CA LEU A 242 -25.03 -4.93 -12.18
C LEU A 242 -25.78 -3.69 -11.69
N SER A 243 -25.12 -2.80 -10.95
CA SER A 243 -25.71 -1.55 -10.49
C SER A 243 -26.12 -0.64 -11.65
N MET A 244 -25.30 -0.52 -12.71
CA MET A 244 -25.63 0.24 -13.91
C MET A 244 -26.81 -0.39 -14.66
N VAL A 245 -26.84 -1.71 -14.80
CA VAL A 245 -27.93 -2.42 -15.45
C VAL A 245 -29.24 -2.22 -14.70
N ILE A 246 -29.25 -2.39 -13.38
CA ILE A 246 -30.43 -2.17 -12.54
C ILE A 246 -30.88 -0.72 -12.66
N PHE A 247 -29.98 0.23 -12.54
CA PHE A 247 -30.30 1.67 -12.72
C PHE A 247 -30.93 1.94 -14.08
N TYR A 248 -30.34 1.42 -15.16
CA TYR A 248 -30.86 1.63 -16.50
C TYR A 248 -32.30 1.11 -16.65
N TYR A 249 -32.59 -0.11 -16.24
CA TYR A 249 -33.93 -0.69 -16.37
C TYR A 249 -34.96 -0.12 -15.38
N CYS A 250 -34.57 0.18 -14.16
CA CYS A 250 -35.48 0.70 -13.15
C CYS A 250 -35.79 2.18 -13.31
N TYR A 251 -34.83 2.96 -13.80
CA TYR A 251 -34.95 4.43 -13.93
C TYR A 251 -34.61 4.93 -15.33
N GLY A 252 -33.40 4.62 -15.86
CA GLY A 252 -32.85 5.27 -17.04
C GLY A 252 -33.70 5.14 -18.28
N LYS A 253 -34.08 3.91 -18.67
CA LYS A 253 -34.91 3.62 -19.85
C LYS A 253 -36.27 4.36 -19.82
N LYS A 254 -36.89 4.43 -18.63
CA LYS A 254 -38.16 5.13 -18.42
C LYS A 254 -38.05 6.66 -18.51
N ASN A 255 -36.85 7.18 -18.37
CA ASN A 255 -36.53 8.61 -18.42
C ASN A 255 -35.82 9.04 -19.70
N GLY A 256 -35.83 8.17 -20.74
CA GLY A 256 -35.30 8.51 -22.07
C GLY A 256 -33.78 8.42 -22.15
N MET A 257 -33.11 7.57 -21.36
CA MET A 257 -31.69 7.29 -21.53
C MET A 257 -31.47 6.43 -22.77
N ASP A 258 -30.64 6.91 -23.69
CA ASP A 258 -30.13 6.14 -24.82
C ASP A 258 -28.66 5.75 -24.59
N LEU A 259 -28.35 4.46 -24.68
CA LEU A 259 -27.01 3.96 -24.43
C LEU A 259 -26.00 4.31 -25.55
N ALA A 260 -26.47 4.63 -26.75
CA ALA A 260 -25.59 5.10 -27.81
C ALA A 260 -25.23 6.58 -27.62
N GLU A 261 -26.19 7.43 -27.25
CA GLU A 261 -25.95 8.83 -26.91
C GLU A 261 -25.02 8.99 -25.70
N LEU A 262 -25.13 8.08 -24.72
CA LEU A 262 -24.25 8.04 -23.56
C LEU A 262 -22.83 7.51 -23.85
N GLY A 263 -22.57 7.01 -25.06
CA GLY A 263 -21.28 6.44 -25.42
C GLY A 263 -21.03 5.02 -24.89
N VAL A 264 -22.03 4.34 -24.32
CA VAL A 264 -21.92 2.95 -23.86
C VAL A 264 -21.90 1.99 -25.05
N LYS A 265 -22.74 2.24 -26.06
CA LYS A 265 -22.81 1.44 -27.27
C LYS A 265 -21.87 2.01 -28.33
N ILE A 266 -20.75 1.35 -28.55
CA ILE A 266 -19.72 1.73 -29.55
C ILE A 266 -19.54 0.62 -30.60
N SER A 267 -19.03 1.00 -31.79
CA SER A 267 -18.70 0.03 -32.82
C SER A 267 -17.45 -0.80 -32.48
N LEU A 268 -17.35 -2.01 -33.01
CA LEU A 268 -16.15 -2.86 -32.85
C LEU A 268 -14.87 -2.17 -33.35
N LYS A 269 -14.97 -1.35 -34.42
CA LYS A 269 -13.84 -0.56 -34.92
C LYS A 269 -13.35 0.43 -33.85
N LYS A 270 -14.26 1.20 -33.22
CA LYS A 270 -13.91 2.12 -32.14
C LYS A 270 -13.36 1.40 -30.92
N LEU A 271 -13.91 0.24 -30.57
CA LEU A 271 -13.41 -0.59 -29.49
C LEU A 271 -11.96 -1.05 -29.77
N GLY A 272 -11.67 -1.54 -30.98
CA GLY A 272 -10.32 -1.94 -31.40
C GLY A 272 -9.32 -0.78 -31.39
N LEU A 273 -9.73 0.41 -31.89
CA LEU A 273 -8.88 1.60 -31.81
C LEU A 273 -8.63 2.07 -30.38
N SER A 274 -9.62 1.98 -29.50
CA SER A 274 -9.45 2.32 -28.08
C SER A 274 -8.47 1.34 -27.40
N ALA A 275 -8.56 0.06 -27.70
CA ALA A 275 -7.62 -0.93 -27.18
C ALA A 275 -6.18 -0.70 -27.69
N LEU A 276 -6.03 -0.33 -28.98
CA LEU A 276 -4.72 0.03 -29.55
C LEU A 276 -4.16 1.29 -28.90
N LEU A 277 -4.98 2.32 -28.71
CA LEU A 277 -4.56 3.54 -28.02
C LEU A 277 -4.11 3.24 -26.60
N ALA A 278 -4.87 2.46 -25.85
CA ALA A 278 -4.51 2.05 -24.49
C ALA A 278 -3.19 1.28 -24.48
N ALA A 279 -2.97 0.36 -25.41
CA ALA A 279 -1.70 -0.36 -25.52
C ALA A 279 -0.50 0.58 -25.78
N ILE A 280 -0.65 1.56 -26.69
CA ILE A 280 0.39 2.56 -26.98
C ILE A 280 0.68 3.39 -25.71
N VAL A 281 -0.35 3.89 -25.02
CA VAL A 281 -0.17 4.67 -23.79
C VAL A 281 0.57 3.84 -22.73
N VAL A 282 0.20 2.58 -22.54
CA VAL A 282 0.87 1.68 -21.58
C VAL A 282 2.32 1.46 -21.96
N VAL A 283 2.62 1.14 -23.24
CA VAL A 283 4.01 0.88 -23.69
C VAL A 283 4.89 2.11 -23.52
N VAL A 284 4.42 3.29 -23.93
CA VAL A 284 5.18 4.53 -23.81
C VAL A 284 5.38 4.93 -22.34
N SER A 285 4.34 4.78 -21.52
CA SER A 285 4.42 5.04 -20.08
C SER A 285 5.41 4.10 -19.40
N TYR A 286 5.38 2.81 -19.74
CA TYR A 286 6.36 1.84 -19.25
C TYR A 286 7.78 2.18 -19.73
N GLY A 287 7.93 2.66 -20.95
CA GLY A 287 9.21 3.17 -21.48
C GLY A 287 9.78 4.29 -20.62
N CYS A 288 8.94 5.23 -20.14
CA CYS A 288 9.38 6.28 -19.21
C CYS A 288 9.85 5.69 -17.87
N ILE A 289 9.13 4.70 -17.33
CA ILE A 289 9.50 4.01 -16.09
C ILE A 289 10.84 3.27 -16.29
N PHE A 290 10.99 2.55 -17.40
CA PHE A 290 12.23 1.83 -17.73
C PHE A 290 13.42 2.78 -17.84
N VAL A 291 13.28 3.92 -18.52
CA VAL A 291 14.34 4.93 -18.64
C VAL A 291 14.73 5.50 -17.28
N ALA A 292 13.74 5.80 -16.42
CA ALA A 292 14.00 6.30 -15.07
C ALA A 292 14.79 5.28 -14.22
N ASP A 293 14.40 4.02 -14.28
CA ASP A 293 15.05 2.95 -13.52
C ASP A 293 16.44 2.63 -14.06
N TYR A 294 16.57 2.38 -15.37
CA TYR A 294 17.81 1.90 -15.98
C TYR A 294 18.93 2.95 -16.01
N PHE A 295 18.60 4.21 -16.34
CA PHE A 295 19.63 5.26 -16.51
C PHE A 295 19.86 6.10 -15.26
N PHE A 296 18.83 6.23 -14.39
CA PHE A 296 18.88 7.15 -13.27
C PHE A 296 18.75 6.45 -11.92
N TYR A 297 18.51 5.14 -11.88
CA TYR A 297 18.28 4.37 -10.66
C TYR A 297 17.19 5.02 -9.78
N ALA A 298 16.16 5.54 -10.43
CA ALA A 298 15.06 6.26 -9.80
C ALA A 298 13.71 5.62 -10.15
N ASP A 299 12.77 5.74 -9.23
CA ASP A 299 11.39 5.32 -9.42
C ASP A 299 10.42 6.48 -9.11
N PHE A 300 9.17 6.34 -9.56
CA PHE A 300 8.10 7.27 -9.24
C PHE A 300 7.38 6.77 -8.01
N ARG A 301 7.59 7.43 -6.87
CA ARG A 301 7.24 6.86 -5.57
C ARG A 301 6.62 7.88 -4.63
N ILE A 302 5.72 7.40 -3.78
CA ILE A 302 5.37 8.00 -2.50
C ILE A 302 5.18 6.87 -1.48
N TRP A 303 6.03 6.79 -0.48
CA TRP A 303 6.02 5.79 0.59
C TRP A 303 5.88 4.36 0.03
N THR A 304 4.78 3.63 0.33
CA THR A 304 4.54 2.25 -0.12
C THR A 304 4.07 2.13 -1.57
N LEU A 305 3.67 3.21 -2.21
CA LEU A 305 3.32 3.22 -3.63
C LEU A 305 4.55 3.55 -4.47
N ALA A 306 4.97 2.61 -5.31
CA ALA A 306 6.07 2.82 -6.26
C ALA A 306 5.70 2.31 -7.65
N LEU A 307 6.00 3.11 -8.68
CA LEU A 307 6.00 2.70 -10.08
C LEU A 307 7.44 2.53 -10.52
N LYS A 308 7.86 1.28 -10.71
CA LYS A 308 9.22 0.92 -11.10
C LYS A 308 9.22 -0.14 -12.20
N ALA A 309 10.35 -0.32 -12.88
CA ALA A 309 10.49 -1.34 -13.90
C ALA A 309 10.45 -2.76 -13.31
N PHE A 310 10.05 -3.72 -14.12
CA PHE A 310 10.03 -5.13 -13.74
C PHE A 310 11.39 -5.78 -13.97
N GLU A 311 11.86 -6.53 -12.99
CA GLU A 311 13.08 -7.34 -13.07
C GLU A 311 12.81 -8.74 -13.62
N ALA A 312 11.65 -9.30 -13.30
CA ALA A 312 11.26 -10.65 -13.71
C ALA A 312 10.58 -10.67 -15.09
N PRO A 313 10.45 -11.83 -15.72
CA PRO A 313 9.69 -11.98 -16.96
C PRO A 313 8.23 -11.50 -16.78
N ILE A 314 7.99 -10.25 -17.09
CA ILE A 314 6.68 -9.57 -16.95
C ILE A 314 5.53 -10.37 -17.60
N LEU A 315 5.81 -11.09 -18.68
CA LEU A 315 4.82 -11.90 -19.38
C LEU A 315 4.15 -12.95 -18.48
N LYS A 316 4.87 -13.44 -17.47
CA LYS A 316 4.32 -14.39 -16.48
C LYS A 316 3.23 -13.76 -15.62
N TYR A 317 3.27 -12.45 -15.41
CA TYR A 317 2.36 -11.72 -14.52
C TYR A 317 1.23 -11.00 -15.27
N LEU A 318 1.33 -10.84 -16.60
CA LEU A 318 0.28 -10.21 -17.40
C LEU A 318 -1.13 -10.81 -17.21
N PRO A 319 -1.29 -12.15 -17.05
CA PRO A 319 -2.62 -12.72 -16.83
C PRO A 319 -3.36 -12.15 -15.62
N TYR A 320 -2.65 -11.80 -14.54
CA TYR A 320 -3.26 -11.16 -13.37
C TYR A 320 -3.86 -9.79 -13.69
N GLY A 321 -3.31 -9.07 -14.68
CA GLY A 321 -3.83 -7.79 -15.14
C GLY A 321 -5.28 -7.88 -15.66
N PHE A 322 -5.66 -9.00 -16.29
CA PHE A 322 -7.02 -9.18 -16.80
C PHE A 322 -8.09 -9.17 -15.69
N LEU A 323 -7.74 -9.57 -14.48
CA LEU A 323 -8.65 -9.54 -13.33
C LEU A 323 -9.09 -8.11 -12.94
N PHE A 324 -8.31 -7.10 -13.32
CA PHE A 324 -8.61 -5.70 -13.01
C PHE A 324 -9.47 -5.03 -14.10
N VAL A 325 -9.54 -5.60 -15.31
CA VAL A 325 -10.23 -4.99 -16.45
C VAL A 325 -11.70 -4.73 -16.16
N ALA A 326 -12.39 -5.68 -15.52
CA ALA A 326 -13.81 -5.54 -15.20
C ALA A 326 -14.09 -4.30 -14.36
N TYR A 327 -13.27 -4.05 -13.34
CA TYR A 327 -13.41 -2.88 -12.48
C TYR A 327 -13.11 -1.58 -13.22
N TYR A 328 -11.93 -1.46 -13.83
CA TYR A 328 -11.51 -0.21 -14.45
C TYR A 328 -12.39 0.19 -15.62
N VAL A 329 -12.80 -0.77 -16.47
CA VAL A 329 -13.73 -0.49 -17.58
C VAL A 329 -15.12 -0.12 -17.05
N SER A 330 -15.68 -0.86 -16.10
CA SER A 330 -16.99 -0.56 -15.56
C SER A 330 -17.02 0.77 -14.79
N ASN A 331 -15.96 1.06 -14.03
CA ASN A 331 -15.80 2.33 -13.31
C ASN A 331 -15.71 3.51 -14.31
N SER A 332 -14.95 3.35 -15.40
CA SER A 332 -14.87 4.36 -16.46
C SER A 332 -16.23 4.60 -17.14
N VAL A 333 -16.95 3.53 -17.48
CA VAL A 333 -18.30 3.65 -18.06
C VAL A 333 -19.27 4.30 -17.07
N ALA A 334 -19.23 3.89 -15.79
CA ALA A 334 -20.07 4.51 -14.77
C ALA A 334 -19.78 6.00 -14.61
N THR A 335 -18.50 6.37 -14.58
CA THR A 335 -18.09 7.77 -14.39
C THR A 335 -18.37 8.65 -15.61
N ASN A 336 -18.09 8.17 -16.82
CA ASN A 336 -18.13 8.99 -18.03
C ASN A 336 -19.45 8.87 -18.81
N CYS A 337 -20.13 7.74 -18.76
CA CYS A 337 -21.34 7.50 -19.55
C CYS A 337 -22.63 7.63 -18.73
N PHE A 338 -22.67 7.02 -17.53
CA PHE A 338 -23.82 7.19 -16.62
C PHE A 338 -23.71 8.44 -15.75
N ASN A 339 -22.92 9.36 -16.13
CA ASN A 339 -22.28 10.38 -15.34
C ASN A 339 -23.20 11.25 -14.51
N TYR A 340 -22.74 11.49 -13.45
CA TYR A 340 -23.12 12.07 -12.20
C TYR A 340 -22.66 13.52 -12.02
N ASN A 341 -22.05 14.16 -13.03
CA ASN A 341 -21.57 15.54 -12.95
C ASN A 341 -22.65 16.55 -12.52
N ASN A 342 -23.90 16.23 -12.82
CA ASN A 342 -25.03 17.07 -12.42
C ASN A 342 -25.44 16.88 -10.95
N ILE A 343 -24.96 15.83 -10.25
CA ILE A 343 -25.34 15.54 -8.87
C ILE A 343 -24.33 16.11 -7.89
N GLY A 344 -23.04 15.85 -8.11
CA GLY A 344 -21.95 16.37 -7.27
C GLY A 344 -21.50 17.79 -7.65
N GLY A 345 -22.05 18.37 -8.71
CA GLY A 345 -21.67 19.69 -9.23
C GLY A 345 -20.17 19.73 -9.56
N LYS A 346 -19.53 20.85 -9.31
CA LYS A 346 -18.08 21.06 -9.59
C LYS A 346 -17.15 20.14 -8.83
N PHE A 347 -17.60 19.51 -7.76
CA PHE A 347 -16.82 18.57 -6.94
C PHE A 347 -17.10 17.11 -7.26
N ASN A 348 -17.91 16.81 -8.27
CA ASN A 348 -18.35 15.46 -8.56
C ASN A 348 -17.19 14.47 -8.74
N GLY A 349 -16.14 14.84 -9.48
CA GLY A 349 -14.95 13.97 -9.67
C GLY A 349 -14.27 13.62 -8.34
N ILE A 350 -14.09 14.61 -7.46
CA ILE A 350 -13.51 14.40 -6.12
C ILE A 350 -14.41 13.48 -5.28
N ILE A 351 -15.73 13.70 -5.31
CA ILE A 351 -16.70 12.87 -4.56
C ILE A 351 -16.60 11.41 -5.01
N VAL A 352 -16.60 11.17 -6.31
CA VAL A 352 -16.51 9.79 -6.85
C VAL A 352 -15.16 9.17 -6.52
N ALA A 353 -14.05 9.92 -6.62
CA ALA A 353 -12.71 9.43 -6.28
C ALA A 353 -12.57 9.10 -4.80
N VAL A 354 -13.09 9.94 -3.92
CA VAL A 354 -13.13 9.67 -2.47
C VAL A 354 -13.96 8.43 -2.19
N MET A 355 -15.14 8.29 -2.78
CA MET A 355 -16.00 7.12 -2.57
C MET A 355 -15.39 5.82 -3.10
N ALA A 356 -14.62 5.89 -4.21
CA ALA A 356 -13.88 4.74 -4.73
C ALA A 356 -12.74 4.30 -3.79
N ALA A 357 -12.04 5.26 -3.17
CA ALA A 357 -10.93 5.00 -2.25
C ALA A 357 -11.39 4.69 -0.81
N LEU A 358 -12.60 5.10 -0.42
CA LEU A 358 -13.11 5.00 0.95
C LEU A 358 -13.03 3.60 1.56
N PRO A 359 -13.41 2.50 0.87
CA PRO A 359 -13.29 1.16 1.41
C PRO A 359 -11.85 0.80 1.80
N ALA A 360 -10.90 1.17 0.95
CA ALA A 360 -9.48 0.94 1.17
C ALA A 360 -8.89 1.82 2.27
N LEU A 361 -9.51 2.94 2.61
CA LEU A 361 -9.11 3.83 3.70
C LEU A 361 -9.69 3.43 5.05
N VAL A 362 -10.97 3.04 5.08
CA VAL A 362 -11.69 2.75 6.33
C VAL A 362 -11.15 1.49 7.02
N LEU A 363 -10.80 0.45 6.26
CA LEU A 363 -10.29 -0.80 6.85
C LEU A 363 -8.96 -0.60 7.60
N PRO A 364 -7.92 0.05 7.04
CA PRO A 364 -6.72 0.39 7.80
C PRO A 364 -7.02 1.29 9.00
N TRP A 365 -7.88 2.29 8.86
CA TRP A 365 -8.23 3.14 9.99
C TRP A 365 -8.81 2.35 11.15
N ILE A 366 -9.76 1.43 10.90
CA ILE A 366 -10.31 0.58 11.95
C ILE A 366 -9.20 -0.28 12.58
N GLN A 367 -8.33 -0.88 11.77
CA GLN A 367 -7.21 -1.70 12.26
C GLN A 367 -6.29 -0.89 13.18
N TYR A 368 -5.78 0.25 12.69
CA TYR A 368 -4.74 0.99 13.39
C TYR A 368 -5.28 1.82 14.56
N ILE A 369 -6.49 2.39 14.47
CA ILE A 369 -7.12 3.03 15.63
C ILE A 369 -7.29 2.01 16.76
N THR A 370 -7.76 0.78 16.44
CA THR A 370 -7.86 -0.27 17.44
C THR A 370 -6.48 -0.64 18.00
N TYR A 371 -5.49 -0.85 17.13
CA TYR A 371 -4.15 -1.25 17.53
C TYR A 371 -3.48 -0.22 18.44
N TYR A 372 -3.52 1.07 18.07
CA TYR A 372 -2.96 2.15 18.89
C TYR A 372 -3.69 2.35 20.22
N SER A 373 -4.99 2.12 20.26
CA SER A 373 -5.78 2.35 21.48
C SER A 373 -5.76 1.18 22.46
N THR A 374 -5.60 -0.05 21.98
CA THR A 374 -5.71 -1.27 22.82
C THR A 374 -4.39 -2.07 22.90
N GLY A 375 -3.41 -1.78 22.06
CA GLY A 375 -2.21 -2.59 21.91
C GLY A 375 -2.44 -3.93 21.23
N ALA A 376 -3.64 -4.17 20.67
CA ALA A 376 -3.99 -5.41 19.98
C ALA A 376 -4.62 -5.14 18.60
N MET A 377 -4.18 -5.89 17.59
CA MET A 377 -4.71 -5.78 16.23
C MET A 377 -6.12 -6.39 16.15
N LYS A 378 -7.06 -5.64 15.57
CA LYS A 378 -8.42 -6.14 15.32
C LYS A 378 -8.43 -7.35 14.38
N TRP A 379 -7.55 -7.36 13.39
CA TRP A 379 -7.48 -8.38 12.35
C TRP A 379 -6.04 -8.89 12.15
N ALA A 380 -5.41 -9.35 13.21
CA ALA A 380 -4.03 -9.86 13.18
C ALA A 380 -3.79 -10.86 12.04
N GLY A 381 -4.66 -11.87 11.88
CA GLY A 381 -4.56 -12.85 10.79
C GLY A 381 -4.84 -12.30 9.37
N SER A 382 -4.96 -10.98 9.21
CA SER A 382 -5.10 -10.27 7.93
C SER A 382 -4.24 -9.01 7.88
N ALA A 383 -3.22 -8.89 8.74
CA ALA A 383 -2.37 -7.70 8.83
C ALA A 383 -1.76 -7.35 7.46
N MET A 384 -1.18 -8.31 6.75
CA MET A 384 -0.63 -8.11 5.41
C MET A 384 -1.69 -7.62 4.41
N HIS A 385 -2.90 -8.18 4.42
CA HIS A 385 -3.97 -7.74 3.54
C HIS A 385 -4.38 -6.29 3.82
N ILE A 386 -4.41 -5.88 5.09
CA ILE A 386 -4.71 -4.48 5.45
C ILE A 386 -3.58 -3.54 5.00
N LEU A 387 -2.33 -3.99 5.10
CA LEU A 387 -1.16 -3.22 4.64
C LEU A 387 -1.22 -2.89 3.14
N TRP A 388 -1.65 -3.83 2.30
CA TRP A 388 -1.83 -3.61 0.87
C TRP A 388 -2.81 -2.48 0.52
N LEU A 389 -3.70 -2.11 1.45
CA LEU A 389 -4.65 -1.03 1.21
C LEU A 389 -4.01 0.37 1.17
N PHE A 390 -2.85 0.58 1.78
CA PHE A 390 -2.18 1.89 1.73
C PHE A 390 -1.88 2.37 0.29
N PRO A 391 -1.16 1.61 -0.56
CA PRO A 391 -0.99 2.02 -1.95
C PRO A 391 -2.32 2.00 -2.73
N ILE A 392 -3.25 1.10 -2.42
CA ILE A 392 -4.54 0.98 -3.13
C ILE A 392 -5.41 2.21 -2.95
N VAL A 393 -5.43 2.84 -1.77
CA VAL A 393 -6.12 4.13 -1.54
C VAL A 393 -5.68 5.16 -2.58
N LEU A 394 -4.36 5.32 -2.76
CA LEU A 394 -3.79 6.29 -3.69
C LEU A 394 -4.09 5.91 -5.15
N ILE A 395 -3.98 4.63 -5.49
CA ILE A 395 -4.27 4.13 -6.84
C ILE A 395 -5.75 4.37 -7.20
N LEU A 396 -6.68 4.01 -6.33
CA LEU A 396 -8.11 4.19 -6.59
C LEU A 396 -8.50 5.66 -6.70
N PHE A 397 -7.97 6.50 -5.81
CA PHE A 397 -8.21 7.94 -5.86
C PHE A 397 -7.64 8.55 -7.15
N ALA A 398 -6.36 8.35 -7.43
CA ALA A 398 -5.69 8.92 -8.59
C ALA A 398 -6.29 8.42 -9.90
N SER A 399 -6.49 7.10 -10.06
CA SER A 399 -7.07 6.55 -11.29
C SER A 399 -8.48 7.05 -11.56
N THR A 400 -9.27 7.30 -10.52
CA THR A 400 -10.61 7.87 -10.67
C THR A 400 -10.59 9.36 -11.06
N ILE A 401 -9.63 10.13 -10.53
CA ILE A 401 -9.43 11.54 -10.92
C ILE A 401 -8.90 11.65 -12.35
N MET A 402 -8.01 10.76 -12.77
CA MET A 402 -7.43 10.73 -14.12
C MET A 402 -8.44 10.29 -15.18
N ASN A 403 -9.49 9.57 -14.81
CA ASN A 403 -10.55 9.05 -15.67
C ASN A 403 -11.63 10.11 -15.93
#